data_2cf966d9e205f8fd782321508914528d
#
_entry.id   2cf966d9e205f8fd782321508914528d
#
_cell.length_a   1.000
_cell.length_b   1.000
_cell.length_c   1.000
_cell.angle_alpha   90.00
_cell.angle_beta   90.00
_cell.angle_gamma   90.00
#
_symmetry.space_group_name_H-M   'P 1'
#
loop_
_entity.id
_entity.type
_entity.pdbx_description
1 polymer ?
#
loop_
_entity_poly.entity_id
_entity_poly.type
_entity_poly.pdbx_seq_one_letter_code
_entity_poly.pdbx_strand_id
1 'polypeptide(L)'
;VLPPSAVHELSTLQPDIADGTKALAHDLMGPYTGLNFILQSRLHHRIVQRKLTPNLGLLTPHLEDELGKAVEALFPKEASHGWTEVQLYPLLLSLTARTSARAFVGTSFCRDQRWLNSAVNFVEDREFLCSHCLLEIIANTP
;
A
#
# COMPACT_ATOMS: atom_id res chain seq x y z
N VAL A 1 -20.82 -10.39 5.06
CA VAL A 1 -20.01 -10.86 3.91
C VAL A 1 -20.99 -11.36 2.85
N LEU A 2 -20.90 -10.86 1.62
CA LEU A 2 -21.75 -11.28 0.52
C LEU A 2 -21.13 -12.47 -0.23
N PRO A 3 -21.94 -13.37 -0.81
CA PRO A 3 -21.43 -14.47 -1.60
C PRO A 3 -20.80 -13.97 -2.93
N PRO A 4 -19.87 -14.71 -3.54
CA PRO A 4 -19.25 -14.31 -4.81
C PRO A 4 -20.24 -14.08 -5.95
N SER A 5 -21.42 -14.73 -5.94
CA SER A 5 -22.48 -14.51 -6.91
C SER A 5 -23.06 -13.10 -6.92
N ALA A 6 -22.97 -12.38 -5.80
CA ALA A 6 -23.43 -11.00 -5.68
C ALA A 6 -22.47 -9.96 -6.31
N VAL A 7 -21.25 -10.35 -6.67
CA VAL A 7 -20.23 -9.44 -7.23
C VAL A 7 -20.71 -8.81 -8.54
N HIS A 8 -21.36 -9.59 -9.40
CA HIS A 8 -21.86 -9.08 -10.67
C HIS A 8 -22.99 -8.06 -10.45
N GLU A 9 -23.92 -8.35 -9.54
CA GLU A 9 -25.00 -7.43 -9.19
C GLU A 9 -24.45 -6.12 -8.61
N LEU A 10 -23.52 -6.21 -7.66
CA LEU A 10 -22.86 -5.03 -7.07
C LEU A 10 -22.13 -4.18 -8.13
N SER A 11 -21.47 -4.81 -9.09
CA SER A 11 -20.72 -4.11 -10.14
C SER A 11 -21.62 -3.34 -11.13
N THR A 12 -22.92 -3.67 -11.19
CA THR A 12 -23.89 -3.04 -12.08
C THR A 12 -24.70 -1.93 -11.38
N LEU A 13 -24.57 -1.80 -10.05
CA LEU A 13 -25.27 -0.74 -9.31
C LEU A 13 -24.75 0.65 -9.67
N GLN A 14 -25.64 1.62 -9.61
CA GLN A 14 -25.29 3.02 -9.85
C GLN A 14 -24.41 3.55 -8.69
N PRO A 15 -23.49 4.51 -8.97
CA PRO A 15 -22.56 5.05 -7.96
C PRO A 15 -23.24 5.79 -6.78
N ASP A 16 -24.50 6.19 -6.92
CA ASP A 16 -25.32 6.76 -5.84
C ASP A 16 -25.83 5.70 -4.86
N ILE A 17 -25.98 4.44 -5.32
CA ILE A 17 -26.40 3.29 -4.51
C ILE A 17 -25.18 2.59 -3.90
N ALA A 18 -24.16 2.31 -4.71
CA ALA A 18 -22.95 1.64 -4.27
C ALA A 18 -21.69 2.24 -4.94
N ASP A 19 -20.87 2.92 -4.14
CA ASP A 19 -19.63 3.54 -4.59
C ASP A 19 -18.44 2.97 -3.79
N GLY A 20 -17.65 2.11 -4.43
CA GLY A 20 -16.48 1.49 -3.81
C GLY A 20 -15.43 2.51 -3.37
N THR A 21 -15.31 3.66 -4.04
CA THR A 21 -14.38 4.71 -3.64
C THR A 21 -14.83 5.41 -2.35
N LYS A 22 -16.13 5.66 -2.21
CA LYS A 22 -16.69 6.21 -0.97
C LYS A 22 -16.58 5.22 0.18
N ALA A 23 -16.85 3.94 -0.07
CA ALA A 23 -16.69 2.88 0.92
C ALA A 23 -15.22 2.82 1.39
N LEU A 24 -14.26 2.80 0.47
CA LEU A 24 -12.84 2.80 0.80
C LEU A 24 -12.42 4.03 1.60
N ALA A 25 -12.89 5.22 1.21
CA ALA A 25 -12.59 6.45 1.95
C ALA A 25 -13.20 6.44 3.35
N HIS A 26 -14.39 5.84 3.52
CA HIS A 26 -15.02 5.65 4.82
C HIS A 26 -14.23 4.69 5.69
N ASP A 27 -13.92 3.50 5.18
CA ASP A 27 -13.20 2.45 5.91
C ASP A 27 -11.79 2.90 6.33
N LEU A 28 -11.14 3.71 5.51
CA LEU A 28 -9.82 4.29 5.81
C LEU A 28 -9.91 5.62 6.57
N MET A 29 -11.08 5.96 7.13
CA MET A 29 -11.29 7.18 7.89
C MET A 29 -10.82 8.45 7.18
N GLY A 30 -11.19 8.60 5.91
CA GLY A 30 -10.72 9.65 5.01
C GLY A 30 -10.66 11.07 5.57
N PRO A 31 -11.64 11.54 6.39
CA PRO A 31 -11.58 12.86 7.01
C PRO A 31 -10.39 13.07 7.95
N TYR A 32 -9.95 12.00 8.63
CA TYR A 32 -8.87 12.05 9.63
C TYR A 32 -7.51 11.71 9.02
N THR A 33 -7.49 10.85 8.01
CA THR A 33 -6.26 10.39 7.34
C THR A 33 -5.88 11.24 6.12
N GLY A 34 -6.73 12.21 5.76
CA GLY A 34 -6.53 13.03 4.56
C GLY A 34 -6.85 12.32 3.25
N LEU A 35 -7.34 11.07 3.28
CA LEU A 35 -7.61 10.27 2.07
C LEU A 35 -8.84 10.73 1.27
N ASN A 36 -9.63 11.67 1.78
CA ASN A 36 -10.78 12.20 1.05
C ASN A 36 -10.42 12.83 -0.32
N PHE A 37 -9.14 13.13 -0.57
CA PHE A 37 -8.71 13.59 -1.89
C PHE A 37 -9.05 12.59 -3.01
N ILE A 38 -9.15 11.29 -2.71
CA ILE A 38 -9.54 10.27 -3.70
C ILE A 38 -10.97 10.45 -4.20
N LEU A 39 -11.84 11.07 -3.40
CA LEU A 39 -13.23 11.40 -3.77
C LEU A 39 -13.30 12.65 -4.66
N GLN A 40 -12.33 13.57 -4.49
CA GLN A 40 -12.32 14.86 -5.20
C GLN A 40 -11.71 14.74 -6.59
N SER A 41 -10.79 13.79 -6.79
CA SER A 41 -10.07 13.63 -8.04
C SER A 41 -9.82 12.15 -8.38
N ARG A 42 -10.09 11.79 -9.63
CA ARG A 42 -9.72 10.48 -10.18
C ARG A 42 -8.32 10.47 -10.80
N LEU A 43 -7.48 11.45 -10.47
CA LEU A 43 -6.14 11.59 -11.05
C LEU A 43 -5.29 10.35 -10.79
N HIS A 44 -5.25 9.86 -9.54
CA HIS A 44 -4.52 8.66 -9.15
C HIS A 44 -4.95 7.43 -9.98
N HIS A 45 -6.24 7.23 -10.16
CA HIS A 45 -6.79 6.14 -10.95
C HIS A 45 -6.39 6.23 -12.43
N ARG A 46 -6.49 7.44 -13.01
CA ARG A 46 -6.06 7.69 -14.40
C ARG A 46 -4.57 7.48 -14.61
N ILE A 47 -3.72 7.88 -13.64
CA ILE A 47 -2.27 7.68 -13.71
C ILE A 47 -1.96 6.19 -13.69
N VAL A 48 -2.53 5.44 -12.75
CA VAL A 48 -2.33 3.99 -12.68
C VAL A 48 -2.75 3.32 -13.98
N GLN A 49 -3.99 3.55 -14.44
CA GLN A 49 -4.50 2.89 -15.64
C GLN A 49 -3.80 3.30 -16.93
N ARG A 50 -3.46 4.58 -17.10
CA ARG A 50 -2.96 5.09 -18.39
C ARG A 50 -1.45 5.21 -18.47
N LYS A 51 -0.77 5.28 -17.33
CA LYS A 51 0.69 5.46 -17.28
C LYS A 51 1.41 4.28 -16.65
N LEU A 52 0.97 3.82 -15.50
CA LEU A 52 1.66 2.73 -14.80
C LEU A 52 1.38 1.38 -15.46
N THR A 53 0.12 0.97 -15.56
CA THR A 53 -0.26 -0.36 -16.03
C THR A 53 0.28 -0.68 -17.44
N PRO A 54 0.15 0.19 -18.47
CA PRO A 54 0.70 -0.09 -19.79
C PRO A 54 2.22 -0.16 -19.83
N ASN A 55 2.91 0.45 -18.88
CA ASN A 55 4.37 0.52 -18.84
C ASN A 55 4.99 -0.45 -17.80
N LEU A 56 4.23 -1.35 -17.20
CA LEU A 56 4.76 -2.32 -16.24
C LEU A 56 5.92 -3.14 -16.81
N GLY A 57 5.81 -3.58 -18.07
CA GLY A 57 6.90 -4.33 -18.73
C GLY A 57 8.21 -3.55 -18.82
N LEU A 58 8.16 -2.23 -18.96
CA LEU A 58 9.35 -1.37 -18.97
C LEU A 58 9.88 -1.10 -17.55
N LEU A 59 9.00 -1.13 -16.56
CA LEU A 59 9.38 -0.90 -15.16
C LEU A 59 9.97 -2.15 -14.50
N THR A 60 9.50 -3.33 -14.88
CA THR A 60 9.91 -4.61 -14.26
C THR A 60 11.42 -4.77 -14.11
N PRO A 61 12.25 -4.55 -15.16
CA PRO A 61 13.70 -4.69 -15.03
C PRO A 61 14.31 -3.72 -14.00
N HIS A 62 13.75 -2.52 -13.89
CA HIS A 62 14.20 -1.54 -12.91
C HIS A 62 13.80 -1.89 -11.47
N LEU A 63 12.65 -2.54 -11.31
CA LEU A 63 12.19 -3.03 -10.02
C LEU A 63 13.00 -4.24 -9.57
N GLU A 64 13.31 -5.15 -10.48
CA GLU A 64 14.17 -6.32 -10.23
C GLU A 64 15.59 -5.90 -9.80
N ASP A 65 16.19 -4.94 -10.51
CA ASP A 65 17.52 -4.39 -10.16
C ASP A 65 17.48 -3.75 -8.75
N GLU A 66 16.46 -2.96 -8.45
CA GLU A 66 16.35 -2.34 -7.14
C GLU A 66 16.05 -3.34 -6.02
N LEU A 67 15.23 -4.36 -6.31
CA LEU A 67 14.94 -5.45 -5.38
C LEU A 67 16.21 -6.24 -5.06
N GLY A 68 17.01 -6.60 -6.07
CA GLY A 68 18.30 -7.26 -5.88
C GLY A 68 19.21 -6.48 -4.96
N LYS A 69 19.39 -5.18 -5.21
CA LYS A 69 20.18 -4.28 -4.36
C LYS A 69 19.62 -4.13 -2.94
N ALA A 70 18.30 -4.16 -2.80
CA ALA A 70 17.65 -4.10 -1.50
C ALA A 70 17.86 -5.39 -0.70
N VAL A 71 17.77 -6.54 -1.33
CA VAL A 71 18.06 -7.85 -0.72
C VAL A 71 19.51 -7.91 -0.26
N GLU A 72 20.46 -7.54 -1.11
CA GLU A 72 21.88 -7.51 -0.74
C GLU A 72 22.22 -6.58 0.43
N ALA A 73 21.44 -5.47 0.56
CA ALA A 73 21.66 -4.49 1.62
C ALA A 73 20.99 -4.85 2.95
N LEU A 74 19.85 -5.55 2.91
CA LEU A 74 19.01 -5.79 4.07
C LEU A 74 19.19 -7.19 4.68
N PHE A 75 19.59 -8.17 3.86
CA PHE A 75 19.84 -9.50 4.37
C PHE A 75 21.26 -9.61 4.99
N PRO A 76 21.39 -10.38 6.08
CA PRO A 76 22.72 -10.61 6.70
C PRO A 76 23.65 -11.31 5.71
N LYS A 77 24.85 -10.76 5.53
CA LYS A 77 25.85 -11.33 4.62
C LYS A 77 26.59 -12.53 5.20
N GLU A 78 26.47 -12.78 6.49
CA GLU A 78 27.27 -13.77 7.23
C GLU A 78 26.50 -15.08 7.49
N ALA A 79 25.84 -15.62 6.49
CA ALA A 79 25.33 -17.00 6.56
C ALA A 79 26.40 -18.04 6.22
N SER A 80 27.68 -17.79 6.59
CA SER A 80 28.78 -18.67 6.21
C SER A 80 28.81 -20.03 6.96
N HIS A 81 28.03 -20.18 8.05
CA HIS A 81 28.09 -21.42 8.87
C HIS A 81 26.72 -21.83 9.45
N GLY A 82 25.62 -21.67 8.72
CA GLY A 82 24.34 -22.19 9.19
C GLY A 82 23.14 -21.27 8.98
N TRP A 83 22.07 -21.52 9.74
CA TRP A 83 20.85 -20.73 9.72
C TRP A 83 21.03 -19.43 10.49
N THR A 84 20.58 -18.31 9.90
CA THR A 84 20.53 -17.00 10.58
C THR A 84 19.08 -16.61 10.83
N GLU A 85 18.77 -16.24 12.06
CA GLU A 85 17.44 -15.73 12.41
C GLU A 85 17.27 -14.30 11.87
N VAL A 86 16.15 -14.06 11.19
CA VAL A 86 15.79 -12.75 10.65
C VAL A 86 14.37 -12.38 11.05
N GLN A 87 14.15 -11.11 11.34
CA GLN A 87 12.79 -10.58 11.55
C GLN A 87 12.16 -10.33 10.19
N LEU A 88 11.35 -11.29 9.74
CA LEU A 88 10.82 -11.32 8.38
C LEU A 88 9.90 -10.14 8.07
N TYR A 89 9.00 -9.75 8.99
CA TYR A 89 8.01 -8.69 8.76
C TYR A 89 8.66 -7.33 8.46
N PRO A 90 9.52 -6.75 9.31
CA PRO A 90 10.16 -5.47 9.02
C PRO A 90 11.06 -5.52 7.78
N LEU A 91 11.66 -6.68 7.51
CA LEU A 91 12.47 -6.87 6.32
C LEU A 91 11.64 -6.82 5.04
N LEU A 92 10.52 -7.55 4.97
CA LEU A 92 9.60 -7.53 3.84
C LEU A 92 8.97 -6.15 3.66
N LEU A 93 8.61 -5.49 4.75
CA LEU A 93 8.07 -4.13 4.71
C LEU A 93 9.06 -3.14 4.07
N SER A 94 10.32 -3.21 4.47
CA SER A 94 11.40 -2.38 3.91
C SER A 94 11.66 -2.69 2.42
N LEU A 95 11.67 -3.97 2.03
CA LEU A 95 11.81 -4.40 0.63
C LEU A 95 10.66 -3.86 -0.22
N THR A 96 9.42 -4.03 0.27
CA THR A 96 8.21 -3.58 -0.44
C THR A 96 8.19 -2.06 -0.57
N ALA A 97 8.47 -1.33 0.52
CA ALA A 97 8.51 0.13 0.50
C ALA A 97 9.55 0.66 -0.50
N ARG A 98 10.76 0.09 -0.50
CA ARG A 98 11.84 0.49 -1.39
C ARG A 98 11.55 0.18 -2.85
N THR A 99 11.03 -1.01 -3.15
CA THR A 99 10.67 -1.42 -4.52
C THR A 99 9.50 -0.59 -5.06
N SER A 100 8.48 -0.34 -4.23
CA SER A 100 7.36 0.53 -4.58
C SER A 100 7.80 1.97 -4.81
N ALA A 101 8.66 2.50 -3.95
CA ALA A 101 9.25 3.83 -4.12
C ALA A 101 10.01 3.96 -5.43
N ARG A 102 10.70 2.89 -5.87
CA ARG A 102 11.38 2.88 -7.17
C ARG A 102 10.43 3.09 -8.33
N ALA A 103 9.22 2.50 -8.25
CA ALA A 103 8.20 2.66 -9.29
C ALA A 103 7.60 4.07 -9.33
N PHE A 104 7.34 4.70 -8.17
CA PHE A 104 6.56 5.93 -8.07
C PHE A 104 7.40 7.20 -8.00
N VAL A 105 8.54 7.17 -7.30
CA VAL A 105 9.37 8.37 -7.05
C VAL A 105 10.78 8.27 -7.64
N GLY A 106 11.13 7.14 -8.22
CA GLY A 106 12.38 6.93 -8.95
C GLY A 106 13.60 6.68 -8.04
N THR A 107 14.80 6.71 -8.64
CA THR A 107 16.07 6.30 -7.98
C THR A 107 16.49 7.20 -6.83
N SER A 108 16.19 8.49 -6.89
CA SER A 108 16.67 9.46 -5.90
C SER A 108 16.06 9.25 -4.51
N PHE A 109 14.78 8.93 -4.46
CA PHE A 109 14.02 8.82 -3.22
C PHE A 109 13.83 7.37 -2.74
N CYS A 110 13.90 6.38 -3.64
CA CYS A 110 13.69 4.98 -3.25
C CYS A 110 14.74 4.43 -2.26
N ARG A 111 15.85 5.15 -2.05
CA ARG A 111 16.92 4.81 -1.10
C ARG A 111 17.07 5.83 0.03
N ASP A 112 16.30 6.90 0.03
CA ASP A 112 16.31 7.87 1.14
C ASP A 112 15.54 7.27 2.33
N GLN A 113 16.28 6.93 3.39
CA GLN A 113 15.73 6.28 4.57
C GLN A 113 14.69 7.16 5.28
N ARG A 114 14.84 8.48 5.25
CA ARG A 114 13.87 9.40 5.88
C ARG A 114 12.55 9.38 5.13
N TRP A 115 12.62 9.35 3.79
CA TRP A 115 11.43 9.24 2.96
C TRP A 115 10.74 7.88 3.14
N LEU A 116 11.51 6.78 3.13
CA LEU A 116 10.98 5.43 3.34
C LEU A 116 10.33 5.28 4.71
N ASN A 117 10.98 5.75 5.76
CA ASN A 117 10.42 5.71 7.11
C ASN A 117 9.13 6.52 7.21
N SER A 118 9.08 7.71 6.61
CA SER A 118 7.85 8.53 6.61
C SER A 118 6.70 7.84 5.87
N ALA A 119 7.00 7.17 4.74
CA ALA A 119 6.00 6.45 3.97
C ALA A 119 5.47 5.21 4.72
N VAL A 120 6.35 4.46 5.37
CA VAL A 120 5.99 3.28 6.17
C VAL A 120 5.17 3.69 7.39
N ASN A 121 5.67 4.64 8.19
CA ASN A 121 4.98 5.12 9.38
C ASN A 121 3.59 5.68 9.06
N PHE A 122 3.45 6.40 7.92
CA PHE A 122 2.14 6.90 7.49
C PHE A 122 1.12 5.76 7.27
N VAL A 123 1.56 4.62 6.74
CA VAL A 123 0.69 3.46 6.54
C VAL A 123 0.36 2.79 7.88
N GLU A 124 1.36 2.56 8.73
CA GLU A 124 1.20 1.93 10.05
C GLU A 124 0.31 2.77 10.97
N ASP A 125 0.55 4.07 11.08
CA ASP A 125 -0.28 4.99 11.89
C ASP A 125 -1.73 4.98 11.43
N ARG A 126 -1.97 4.87 10.15
CA ARG A 126 -3.32 4.83 9.57
C ARG A 126 -4.03 3.51 9.86
N GLU A 127 -3.33 2.38 9.80
CA GLU A 127 -3.89 1.07 10.16
C GLU A 127 -4.23 1.02 11.65
N PHE A 128 -3.39 1.61 12.49
CA PHE A 128 -3.63 1.73 13.93
C PHE A 128 -4.89 2.57 14.22
N LEU A 129 -5.03 3.74 13.60
CA LEU A 129 -6.22 4.59 13.74
C LEU A 129 -7.50 3.86 13.29
N CYS A 130 -7.45 3.16 12.19
CA CYS A 130 -8.59 2.40 11.67
C CYS A 130 -8.99 1.27 12.63
N SER A 131 -8.03 0.52 13.16
CA SER A 131 -8.27 -0.58 14.12
C SER A 131 -8.82 -0.05 15.45
N HIS A 132 -8.29 1.05 15.95
CA HIS A 132 -8.69 1.62 17.24
C HIS A 132 -10.11 2.20 17.19
N CYS A 133 -10.46 2.91 16.12
CA CYS A 133 -11.81 3.43 15.94
C CYS A 133 -12.86 2.34 15.72
N LEU A 134 -12.50 1.25 15.04
CA LEU A 134 -13.39 0.09 14.93
C LEU A 134 -13.69 -0.53 16.30
N LEU A 135 -12.69 -0.64 17.17
CA LEU A 135 -12.87 -1.15 18.53
C LEU A 135 -13.74 -0.22 19.38
N GLU A 136 -13.58 1.10 19.26
CA GLU A 136 -14.44 2.07 19.97
C GLU A 136 -15.88 2.06 19.48
N ILE A 137 -16.11 1.91 18.17
CA ILE A 137 -17.45 1.80 17.60
C ILE A 137 -18.13 0.51 18.10
N ILE A 138 -17.42 -0.61 18.12
CA ILE A 138 -17.95 -1.90 18.60
C ILE A 138 -18.23 -1.83 20.11
N ALA A 139 -17.38 -1.18 20.89
CA ALA A 139 -17.55 -1.04 22.34
C ALA A 139 -18.68 -0.10 22.74
N ASN A 140 -19.05 0.86 21.88
CA ASN A 140 -20.09 1.86 22.14
C ASN A 140 -21.42 1.59 21.42
N THR A 141 -21.58 0.44 20.76
CA THR A 141 -22.86 0.02 20.17
C THR A 141 -23.72 -0.63 21.27
N PRO A 142 -24.91 -0.05 21.60
CA PRO A 142 -25.79 -0.56 22.66
C PRO A 142 -26.38 -1.92 22.35
#